data_e08305fc90b7d71cb27fbe380e5b884b
#
_entry.id   e08305fc90b7d71cb27fbe380e5b884b
#
_cell.length_a   1.000
_cell.length_b   1.000
_cell.length_c   1.000
_cell.angle_alpha   90.00
_cell.angle_beta   90.00
_cell.angle_gamma   90.00
#
_symmetry.space_group_name_H-M   'P 1'
#
loop_
_entity.id
_entity.type
_entity.pdbx_description
1 polymer ?
#
loop_
_entity_poly.entity_id
_entity_poly.type
_entity_poly.pdbx_seq_one_letter_code
_entity_poly.pdbx_strand_id
1 'polypeptide(L)'
;MNEPRALSVVLGTGPLGLAVARQLSARGQRVRAVSRSGSGDLPDSVEIVTANLVNKADVKRTCAGAAAVYHCASPPYHRWPELHPPMMAAIIDGAAAAEAKLIFGDNLYAYGPVDGPIVEDLPHRAAGPNGRTRARIAADLMSAHEKGHVRAAIGRGSDFFGAHARQSVVGERVFARALAGKRAQVLGNPDVPHSVTYIEDFARALLTLGERQEALGRAWHVPNDEPVTTRRFAEMVFEELGRRARLQVTPRWALALAGLFDPRIRALTEQLYQVDRPWVVDSSKFERTFGWKATPLADAIRATVAWFNKSAGGGIRPG
;
A
#
# COMPACT_ATOMS: atom_id res chain seq x y z
N MET A 1 -33.04 -2.51 19.37
CA MET A 1 -32.81 -1.97 18.03
C MET A 1 -31.29 -1.88 17.85
N ASN A 2 -30.71 -2.63 16.89
CA ASN A 2 -29.29 -2.47 16.62
C ASN A 2 -29.05 -1.06 16.08
N GLU A 3 -28.19 -0.28 16.73
CA GLU A 3 -27.71 0.99 16.16
C GLU A 3 -27.20 0.76 14.74
N PRO A 4 -27.51 1.66 13.79
CA PRO A 4 -27.04 1.51 12.43
C PRO A 4 -25.49 1.48 12.45
N ARG A 5 -24.93 0.36 12.00
CA ARG A 5 -23.47 0.18 11.94
C ARG A 5 -22.84 1.32 11.15
N ALA A 6 -21.80 1.93 11.69
CA ALA A 6 -21.11 3.05 11.08
C ALA A 6 -20.59 2.67 9.69
N LEU A 7 -20.78 3.57 8.71
CA LEU A 7 -20.31 3.37 7.34
C LEU A 7 -18.81 3.67 7.26
N SER A 8 -18.06 2.73 6.71
CA SER A 8 -16.66 2.91 6.30
C SER A 8 -16.57 3.04 4.78
N VAL A 9 -15.89 4.06 4.29
CA VAL A 9 -15.66 4.27 2.85
C VAL A 9 -14.22 3.94 2.51
N VAL A 10 -14.00 3.07 1.53
CA VAL A 10 -12.67 2.68 1.04
C VAL A 10 -12.49 3.24 -0.37
N LEU A 11 -11.60 4.21 -0.50
CA LEU A 11 -11.29 4.84 -1.78
C LEU A 11 -10.19 4.08 -2.49
N GLY A 12 -10.56 3.39 -3.58
CA GLY A 12 -9.68 2.52 -4.38
C GLY A 12 -9.90 1.03 -4.11
N THR A 13 -10.00 0.25 -5.19
CA THR A 13 -10.12 -1.22 -5.19
C THR A 13 -8.84 -1.90 -5.71
N GLY A 14 -7.70 -1.26 -5.51
CA GLY A 14 -6.38 -1.88 -5.64
C GLY A 14 -6.10 -2.85 -4.48
N PRO A 15 -4.95 -3.55 -4.48
CA PRO A 15 -4.64 -4.57 -3.48
C PRO A 15 -4.90 -4.15 -2.02
N LEU A 16 -4.42 -2.97 -1.63
CA LEU A 16 -4.62 -2.46 -0.26
C LEU A 16 -6.09 -2.15 0.02
N GLY A 17 -6.80 -1.52 -0.91
CA GLY A 17 -8.22 -1.22 -0.73
C GLY A 17 -9.10 -2.47 -0.65
N LEU A 18 -8.78 -3.50 -1.43
CA LEU A 18 -9.45 -4.81 -1.34
C LEU A 18 -9.22 -5.46 0.02
N ALA A 19 -7.99 -5.45 0.54
CA ALA A 19 -7.67 -5.99 1.86
C ALA A 19 -8.41 -5.23 2.98
N VAL A 20 -8.40 -3.88 2.94
CA VAL A 20 -9.12 -3.03 3.90
C VAL A 20 -10.63 -3.30 3.84
N ALA A 21 -11.24 -3.31 2.65
CA ALA A 21 -12.67 -3.52 2.51
C ALA A 21 -13.12 -4.91 2.98
N ARG A 22 -12.34 -5.95 2.67
CA ARG A 22 -12.60 -7.31 3.13
C ARG A 22 -12.52 -7.45 4.64
N GLN A 23 -11.49 -6.89 5.27
CA GLN A 23 -11.33 -6.94 6.72
C GLN A 23 -12.43 -6.17 7.46
N LEU A 24 -12.85 -4.99 6.94
CA LEU A 24 -13.99 -4.24 7.48
C LEU A 24 -15.29 -5.05 7.37
N SER A 25 -15.56 -5.62 6.19
CA SER A 25 -16.73 -6.47 5.95
C SER A 25 -16.74 -7.72 6.85
N ALA A 26 -15.59 -8.39 7.02
CA ALA A 26 -15.46 -9.55 7.91
C ALA A 26 -15.74 -9.21 9.39
N ARG A 27 -15.52 -7.95 9.80
CA ARG A 27 -15.90 -7.42 11.12
C ARG A 27 -17.37 -6.99 11.20
N GLY A 28 -18.14 -7.23 10.12
CA GLY A 28 -19.56 -6.89 10.03
C GLY A 28 -19.85 -5.40 9.90
N GLN A 29 -18.89 -4.56 9.52
CA GLN A 29 -19.11 -3.13 9.27
C GLN A 29 -19.82 -2.94 7.92
N ARG A 30 -20.55 -1.82 7.78
CA ARG A 30 -21.05 -1.39 6.48
C ARG A 30 -19.89 -0.78 5.68
N VAL A 31 -19.66 -1.27 4.47
CA VAL A 31 -18.53 -0.86 3.65
C VAL A 31 -19.01 -0.37 2.30
N ARG A 32 -18.53 0.81 1.89
CA ARG A 32 -18.62 1.32 0.53
C ARG A 32 -17.23 1.38 -0.08
N ALA A 33 -16.97 0.58 -1.11
CA ALA A 33 -15.74 0.61 -1.87
C ALA A 33 -15.92 1.47 -3.12
N VAL A 34 -14.95 2.31 -3.41
CA VAL A 34 -15.01 3.26 -4.53
C VAL A 34 -13.93 2.92 -5.55
N SER A 35 -14.35 2.68 -6.79
CA SER A 35 -13.41 2.45 -7.90
C SER A 35 -13.84 3.23 -9.14
N ARG A 36 -12.93 3.36 -10.10
CA ARG A 36 -13.24 4.00 -11.38
C ARG A 36 -14.06 3.10 -12.31
N SER A 37 -13.89 1.80 -12.20
CA SER A 37 -14.58 0.82 -13.04
C SER A 37 -15.91 0.33 -12.46
N GLY A 38 -16.21 0.63 -11.19
CA GLY A 38 -17.37 0.05 -10.51
C GLY A 38 -17.20 -1.46 -10.23
N SER A 39 -15.95 -1.96 -10.22
CA SER A 39 -15.66 -3.37 -10.03
C SER A 39 -14.57 -3.59 -8.96
N GLY A 40 -14.56 -4.78 -8.38
CA GLY A 40 -13.58 -5.23 -7.41
C GLY A 40 -13.91 -6.65 -6.95
N ASP A 41 -12.92 -7.45 -6.63
CA ASP A 41 -13.11 -8.78 -6.03
C ASP A 41 -13.41 -8.63 -4.54
N LEU A 42 -14.67 -8.31 -4.21
CA LEU A 42 -15.16 -8.00 -2.88
C LEU A 42 -16.38 -8.86 -2.53
N PRO A 43 -16.65 -9.10 -1.24
CA PRO A 43 -17.88 -9.76 -0.80
C PRO A 43 -19.13 -8.99 -1.23
N ASP A 44 -20.23 -9.70 -1.48
CA ASP A 44 -21.53 -9.12 -1.88
C ASP A 44 -22.10 -8.12 -0.85
N SER A 45 -21.64 -8.20 0.41
CA SER A 45 -22.00 -7.26 1.47
C SER A 45 -21.36 -5.88 1.33
N VAL A 46 -20.41 -5.70 0.39
CA VAL A 46 -19.71 -4.44 0.14
C VAL A 46 -20.38 -3.70 -1.02
N GLU A 47 -20.87 -2.49 -0.74
CA GLU A 47 -21.38 -1.60 -1.78
C GLU A 47 -20.23 -1.11 -2.66
N ILE A 48 -20.28 -1.33 -3.97
CA ILE A 48 -19.28 -0.81 -4.92
C ILE A 48 -19.86 0.38 -5.67
N VAL A 49 -19.15 1.52 -5.62
CA VAL A 49 -19.58 2.79 -6.23
C VAL A 49 -18.52 3.27 -7.22
N THR A 50 -18.99 3.76 -8.38
CA THR A 50 -18.12 4.41 -9.36
C THR A 50 -17.97 5.90 -9.04
N ALA A 51 -16.70 6.37 -8.96
CA ALA A 51 -16.40 7.79 -8.80
C ALA A 51 -15.01 8.15 -9.32
N ASN A 52 -14.88 9.41 -9.74
CA ASN A 52 -13.59 10.03 -10.04
C ASN A 52 -13.08 10.79 -8.81
N LEU A 53 -12.03 10.28 -8.18
CA LEU A 53 -11.49 10.84 -6.93
C LEU A 53 -10.79 12.20 -7.08
N VAL A 54 -10.61 12.71 -8.30
CA VAL A 54 -10.16 14.08 -8.57
C VAL A 54 -11.35 15.06 -8.62
N ASN A 55 -12.57 14.55 -8.81
CA ASN A 55 -13.78 15.35 -8.84
C ASN A 55 -14.32 15.53 -7.41
N LYS A 56 -14.32 16.77 -6.92
CA LYS A 56 -14.79 17.10 -5.55
C LYS A 56 -16.24 16.70 -5.29
N ALA A 57 -17.14 16.87 -6.27
CA ALA A 57 -18.55 16.51 -6.12
C ALA A 57 -18.74 15.00 -5.98
N ASP A 58 -17.99 14.21 -6.77
CA ASP A 58 -17.99 12.76 -6.67
C ASP A 58 -17.50 12.29 -5.30
N VAL A 59 -16.38 12.85 -4.82
CA VAL A 59 -15.81 12.46 -3.52
C VAL A 59 -16.75 12.83 -2.38
N LYS A 60 -17.32 14.05 -2.40
CA LYS A 60 -18.30 14.49 -1.39
C LYS A 60 -19.52 13.54 -1.36
N ARG A 61 -20.06 13.18 -2.51
CA ARG A 61 -21.18 12.24 -2.62
C ARG A 61 -20.84 10.86 -2.07
N THR A 62 -19.67 10.34 -2.41
CA THR A 62 -19.26 8.98 -1.99
C THR A 62 -18.87 8.89 -0.53
N CYS A 63 -18.35 9.96 0.07
CA CYS A 63 -18.04 10.04 1.50
C CYS A 63 -19.25 10.34 2.39
N ALA A 64 -20.38 10.75 1.84
CA ALA A 64 -21.56 11.13 2.62
C ALA A 64 -21.99 10.00 3.59
N GLY A 65 -22.14 10.37 4.88
CA GLY A 65 -22.51 9.45 5.95
C GLY A 65 -21.41 8.52 6.45
N ALA A 66 -20.19 8.69 5.97
CA ALA A 66 -19.05 7.90 6.45
C ALA A 66 -18.62 8.33 7.86
N ALA A 67 -18.31 7.37 8.74
CA ALA A 67 -17.61 7.60 9.99
C ALA A 67 -16.08 7.58 9.81
N ALA A 68 -15.60 6.78 8.82
CA ALA A 68 -14.21 6.71 8.44
C ALA A 68 -14.04 6.56 6.93
N VAL A 69 -13.02 7.21 6.38
CA VAL A 69 -12.61 7.14 4.98
C VAL A 69 -11.19 6.61 4.93
N TYR A 70 -10.99 5.49 4.23
CA TYR A 70 -9.69 4.85 4.01
C TYR A 70 -9.22 5.17 2.59
N HIS A 71 -8.22 6.03 2.47
CA HIS A 71 -7.65 6.39 1.17
C HIS A 71 -6.56 5.41 0.77
N CYS A 72 -6.93 4.46 -0.09
CA CYS A 72 -6.05 3.41 -0.66
C CYS A 72 -5.84 3.57 -2.18
N ALA A 73 -6.41 4.62 -2.79
CA ALA A 73 -6.32 4.83 -4.23
C ALA A 73 -4.96 5.42 -4.63
N SER A 74 -4.47 4.98 -5.77
CA SER A 74 -3.30 5.57 -6.42
C SER A 74 -3.56 5.77 -7.91
N PRO A 75 -3.26 6.93 -8.47
CA PRO A 75 -3.28 7.12 -9.93
C PRO A 75 -2.14 6.35 -10.60
N PRO A 76 -2.10 6.31 -11.96
CA PRO A 76 -0.97 5.73 -12.67
C PRO A 76 0.35 6.36 -12.23
N TYR A 77 1.36 5.53 -11.98
CA TYR A 77 2.61 5.89 -11.30
C TYR A 77 3.33 7.09 -11.94
N HIS A 78 3.41 7.15 -13.28
CA HIS A 78 4.02 8.25 -14.03
C HIS A 78 3.23 9.56 -14.01
N ARG A 79 2.00 9.55 -13.48
CA ARG A 79 1.11 10.72 -13.35
C ARG A 79 0.92 11.18 -11.91
N TRP A 80 1.70 10.67 -10.97
CA TRP A 80 1.57 11.04 -9.57
C TRP A 80 1.68 12.54 -9.30
N PRO A 81 2.68 13.26 -9.86
CA PRO A 81 2.79 14.70 -9.64
C PRO A 81 1.58 15.51 -10.09
N GLU A 82 0.89 15.04 -11.11
CA GLU A 82 -0.28 15.70 -11.68
C GLU A 82 -1.57 15.37 -10.91
N LEU A 83 -1.77 14.08 -10.58
CA LEU A 83 -3.08 13.60 -10.14
C LEU A 83 -3.21 13.45 -8.62
N HIS A 84 -2.14 13.16 -7.88
CA HIS A 84 -2.23 13.00 -6.42
C HIS A 84 -2.62 14.28 -5.68
N PRO A 85 -2.04 15.48 -5.96
CA PRO A 85 -2.41 16.67 -5.22
C PRO A 85 -3.89 17.03 -5.33
N PRO A 86 -4.51 17.14 -6.53
CA PRO A 86 -5.94 17.42 -6.61
C PRO A 86 -6.81 16.29 -6.07
N MET A 87 -6.38 15.02 -6.17
CA MET A 87 -7.08 13.89 -5.55
C MET A 87 -7.09 14.02 -4.03
N MET A 88 -5.93 14.28 -3.40
CA MET A 88 -5.83 14.43 -1.95
C MET A 88 -6.68 15.60 -1.46
N ALA A 89 -6.65 16.75 -2.14
CA ALA A 89 -7.46 17.90 -1.79
C ALA A 89 -8.97 17.56 -1.84
N ALA A 90 -9.43 16.87 -2.89
CA ALA A 90 -10.82 16.47 -2.98
C ALA A 90 -11.23 15.47 -1.87
N ILE A 91 -10.33 14.55 -1.50
CA ILE A 91 -10.55 13.55 -0.45
C ILE A 91 -10.60 14.21 0.93
N ILE A 92 -9.71 15.16 1.22
CA ILE A 92 -9.73 15.94 2.46
C ILE A 92 -11.08 16.66 2.59
N ASP A 93 -11.49 17.41 1.55
CA ASP A 93 -12.77 18.15 1.55
C ASP A 93 -13.98 17.22 1.71
N GLY A 94 -13.95 16.05 1.06
CA GLY A 94 -15.04 15.08 1.13
C GLY A 94 -15.17 14.39 2.49
N ALA A 95 -14.04 14.02 3.10
CA ALA A 95 -13.99 13.45 4.44
C ALA A 95 -14.41 14.48 5.51
N ALA A 96 -13.96 15.73 5.37
CA ALA A 96 -14.35 16.84 6.24
C ALA A 96 -15.85 17.10 6.17
N ALA A 97 -16.44 17.15 4.97
CA ALA A 97 -17.87 17.35 4.78
C ALA A 97 -18.73 16.22 5.36
N ALA A 98 -18.18 15.03 5.52
CA ALA A 98 -18.83 13.89 6.17
C ALA A 98 -18.52 13.80 7.67
N GLU A 99 -17.71 14.70 8.23
CA GLU A 99 -17.17 14.64 9.60
C GLU A 99 -16.42 13.32 9.90
N ALA A 100 -15.93 12.64 8.83
CA ALA A 100 -15.28 11.36 8.91
C ALA A 100 -13.80 11.47 9.32
N LYS A 101 -13.27 10.43 9.95
CA LYS A 101 -11.81 10.26 10.06
C LYS A 101 -11.25 9.90 8.68
N LEU A 102 -10.11 10.48 8.31
CA LEU A 102 -9.40 10.17 7.07
C LEU A 102 -8.11 9.40 7.36
N ILE A 103 -8.05 8.14 6.93
CA ILE A 103 -6.89 7.27 7.11
C ILE A 103 -6.23 7.08 5.74
N PHE A 104 -4.99 7.55 5.61
CA PHE A 104 -4.27 7.49 4.35
C PHE A 104 -3.25 6.35 4.35
N GLY A 105 -3.41 5.42 3.41
CA GLY A 105 -2.40 4.39 3.08
C GLY A 105 -1.32 4.99 2.19
N ASP A 106 -0.14 5.24 2.75
CA ASP A 106 1.00 5.87 2.12
C ASP A 106 2.18 4.90 1.99
N ASN A 107 3.23 5.33 1.31
CA ASN A 107 4.51 4.65 1.22
C ASN A 107 5.64 5.49 1.86
N LEU A 108 6.87 5.02 1.69
CA LEU A 108 8.06 5.63 2.31
C LEU A 108 8.84 6.56 1.37
N TYR A 109 8.35 6.80 0.15
CA TYR A 109 9.11 7.54 -0.87
C TYR A 109 9.42 8.98 -0.48
N ALA A 110 8.61 9.59 0.40
CA ALA A 110 8.83 10.94 0.90
C ALA A 110 10.19 11.11 1.60
N TYR A 111 10.71 10.07 2.24
CA TYR A 111 12.00 10.12 2.95
C TYR A 111 13.19 10.25 1.99
N GLY A 112 13.09 9.70 0.76
CA GLY A 112 14.22 9.59 -0.14
C GLY A 112 15.27 8.58 0.35
N PRO A 113 16.52 8.63 -0.15
CA PRO A 113 17.59 7.80 0.36
C PRO A 113 17.89 8.10 1.83
N VAL A 114 17.94 7.06 2.66
CA VAL A 114 18.23 7.14 4.10
C VAL A 114 19.44 6.27 4.42
N ASP A 115 20.31 6.76 5.29
CA ASP A 115 21.41 5.99 5.86
C ASP A 115 20.98 5.53 7.28
N GLY A 116 20.79 4.21 7.44
CA GLY A 116 20.28 3.59 8.66
C GLY A 116 18.78 3.27 8.65
N PRO A 117 18.19 2.91 9.81
CA PRO A 117 16.78 2.58 9.92
C PRO A 117 15.86 3.76 9.58
N ILE A 118 14.77 3.48 8.87
CA ILE A 118 13.77 4.46 8.50
C ILE A 118 12.77 4.56 9.65
N VAL A 119 12.74 5.70 10.32
CA VAL A 119 11.81 6.04 11.41
C VAL A 119 10.86 7.17 10.99
N GLU A 120 9.70 7.30 11.65
CA GLU A 120 8.66 8.25 11.24
C GLU A 120 9.08 9.72 11.31
N ASP A 121 10.00 10.06 12.22
CA ASP A 121 10.42 11.44 12.46
C ASP A 121 11.54 11.91 11.53
N LEU A 122 11.98 11.07 10.58
CA LEU A 122 12.95 11.47 9.56
C LEU A 122 12.39 12.58 8.66
N PRO A 123 13.24 13.54 8.26
CA PRO A 123 12.83 14.59 7.33
C PRO A 123 12.55 14.02 5.93
N HIS A 124 11.57 14.61 5.25
CA HIS A 124 11.27 14.29 3.87
C HIS A 124 12.33 14.87 2.93
N ARG A 125 13.20 14.03 2.37
CA ARG A 125 14.36 14.41 1.53
C ARG A 125 14.30 13.85 0.11
N ALA A 126 13.13 13.38 -0.33
CA ALA A 126 12.98 12.88 -1.69
C ALA A 126 13.34 13.92 -2.75
N ALA A 127 14.27 13.60 -3.63
CA ALA A 127 14.69 14.47 -4.72
C ALA A 127 13.85 14.30 -5.99
N GLY A 128 13.28 13.12 -6.21
CA GLY A 128 12.49 12.80 -7.39
C GLY A 128 11.04 13.31 -7.32
N PRO A 129 10.36 13.44 -8.47
CA PRO A 129 9.01 13.98 -8.55
C PRO A 129 7.97 13.17 -7.77
N ASN A 130 8.05 11.83 -7.79
CA ASN A 130 7.09 10.98 -7.08
C ASN A 130 7.28 11.06 -5.57
N GLY A 131 8.52 11.03 -5.08
CA GLY A 131 8.80 11.18 -3.66
C GLY A 131 8.40 12.56 -3.13
N ARG A 132 8.71 13.66 -3.88
CA ARG A 132 8.23 15.02 -3.52
C ARG A 132 6.71 15.11 -3.50
N THR A 133 6.03 14.43 -4.42
CA THR A 133 4.56 14.38 -4.44
C THR A 133 4.01 13.72 -3.19
N ARG A 134 4.60 12.59 -2.76
CA ARG A 134 4.21 11.92 -1.51
C ARG A 134 4.46 12.80 -0.29
N ALA A 135 5.62 13.47 -0.21
CA ALA A 135 5.93 14.42 0.85
C ALA A 135 4.88 15.54 0.92
N ARG A 136 4.52 16.12 -0.25
CA ARG A 136 3.54 17.20 -0.35
C ARG A 136 2.16 16.76 0.14
N ILE A 137 1.60 15.68 -0.41
CA ILE A 137 0.22 15.27 -0.04
C ILE A 137 0.12 14.81 1.41
N ALA A 138 1.20 14.24 1.98
CA ALA A 138 1.27 13.93 3.40
C ALA A 138 1.26 15.21 4.26
N ALA A 139 2.04 16.23 3.86
CA ALA A 139 2.07 17.52 4.53
C ALA A 139 0.72 18.24 4.42
N ASP A 140 0.10 18.26 3.24
CA ASP A 140 -1.24 18.84 3.02
C ASP A 140 -2.28 18.20 3.95
N LEU A 141 -2.26 16.87 4.10
CA LEU A 141 -3.17 16.13 4.97
C LEU A 141 -2.93 16.47 6.46
N MET A 142 -1.67 16.48 6.92
CA MET A 142 -1.35 16.80 8.30
C MET A 142 -1.68 18.26 8.64
N SER A 143 -1.42 19.19 7.72
CA SER A 143 -1.83 20.59 7.89
C SER A 143 -3.37 20.76 7.97
N ALA A 144 -4.12 20.00 7.19
CA ALA A 144 -5.59 20.00 7.31
C ALA A 144 -6.05 19.44 8.66
N HIS A 145 -5.37 18.44 9.21
CA HIS A 145 -5.63 17.92 10.54
C HIS A 145 -5.33 18.95 11.64
N GLU A 146 -4.15 19.57 11.60
CA GLU A 146 -3.71 20.60 12.57
C GLU A 146 -4.65 21.81 12.63
N LYS A 147 -5.21 22.18 11.46
CA LYS A 147 -6.21 23.26 11.36
C LYS A 147 -7.63 22.82 11.79
N GLY A 148 -7.81 21.59 12.22
CA GLY A 148 -9.12 21.04 12.62
C GLY A 148 -10.10 20.82 11.47
N HIS A 149 -9.62 20.89 10.21
CA HIS A 149 -10.49 20.69 9.03
C HIS A 149 -10.89 19.23 8.85
N VAL A 150 -10.02 18.29 9.16
CA VAL A 150 -10.27 16.84 9.11
C VAL A 150 -9.48 16.11 10.20
N ARG A 151 -10.04 15.04 10.76
CA ARG A 151 -9.30 14.16 11.68
C ARG A 151 -8.58 13.11 10.88
N ALA A 152 -7.24 13.09 10.85
CA ALA A 152 -6.49 12.23 9.95
C ALA A 152 -5.32 11.51 10.61
N ALA A 153 -4.96 10.34 10.04
CA ALA A 153 -3.74 9.60 10.31
C ALA A 153 -3.17 9.02 9.00
N ILE A 154 -1.86 8.77 8.99
CA ILE A 154 -1.16 8.17 7.85
C ILE A 154 -0.55 6.85 8.29
N GLY A 155 -0.82 5.75 7.55
CA GLY A 155 -0.09 4.48 7.67
C GLY A 155 0.86 4.33 6.50
N ARG A 156 2.16 4.21 6.75
CA ARG A 156 3.22 4.05 5.74
C ARG A 156 3.71 2.62 5.69
N GLY A 157 3.53 1.96 4.55
CA GLY A 157 4.07 0.63 4.27
C GLY A 157 5.27 0.68 3.33
N SER A 158 6.15 -0.31 3.44
CA SER A 158 7.21 -0.58 2.48
C SER A 158 6.66 -1.28 1.24
N ASP A 159 7.54 -1.80 0.38
CA ASP A 159 7.12 -2.64 -0.74
C ASP A 159 6.26 -3.79 -0.23
N PHE A 160 5.01 -3.86 -0.69
CA PHE A 160 4.06 -4.80 -0.15
C PHE A 160 3.88 -6.04 -1.05
N PHE A 161 3.53 -7.15 -0.43
CA PHE A 161 3.19 -8.42 -1.06
C PHE A 161 1.93 -9.01 -0.42
N GLY A 162 1.34 -10.01 -1.05
CA GLY A 162 0.14 -10.66 -0.55
C GLY A 162 -0.91 -10.85 -1.64
N ALA A 163 -2.14 -11.14 -1.23
CA ALA A 163 -3.27 -11.31 -2.12
C ALA A 163 -3.49 -10.06 -2.99
N HIS A 164 -3.82 -10.27 -4.27
CA HIS A 164 -4.04 -9.21 -5.28
C HIS A 164 -2.82 -8.31 -5.59
N ALA A 165 -1.71 -8.37 -4.85
CA ALA A 165 -0.52 -7.54 -5.05
C ALA A 165 0.35 -8.00 -6.24
N ARG A 166 -0.27 -8.33 -7.38
CA ARG A 166 0.41 -8.87 -8.56
C ARG A 166 1.47 -7.93 -9.13
N GLN A 167 1.17 -6.63 -9.19
CA GLN A 167 2.04 -5.62 -9.79
C GLN A 167 3.09 -5.06 -8.84
N SER A 168 3.16 -5.53 -7.60
CA SER A 168 4.21 -5.13 -6.67
C SER A 168 5.60 -5.61 -7.13
N VAL A 169 6.66 -5.02 -6.59
CA VAL A 169 8.05 -5.34 -6.92
C VAL A 169 8.34 -6.84 -6.76
N VAL A 170 7.76 -7.46 -5.73
CA VAL A 170 7.92 -8.89 -5.43
C VAL A 170 6.69 -9.74 -5.81
N GLY A 171 5.65 -9.17 -6.39
CA GLY A 171 4.40 -9.85 -6.75
C GLY A 171 4.58 -10.93 -7.85
N GLU A 172 4.11 -10.65 -9.06
CA GLU A 172 4.22 -11.61 -10.19
C GLU A 172 5.66 -11.96 -10.52
N ARG A 173 6.59 -11.02 -10.32
CA ARG A 173 8.02 -11.21 -10.59
C ARG A 173 8.64 -12.33 -9.75
N VAL A 174 8.13 -12.58 -8.56
CA VAL A 174 8.59 -13.65 -7.67
C VAL A 174 7.56 -14.78 -7.61
N PHE A 175 6.37 -14.52 -7.07
CA PHE A 175 5.37 -15.56 -6.78
C PHE A 175 4.85 -16.27 -8.03
N ALA A 176 4.33 -15.54 -9.03
CA ALA A 176 3.76 -16.18 -10.21
C ALA A 176 4.83 -16.93 -11.02
N ARG A 177 6.05 -16.37 -11.07
CA ARG A 177 7.17 -17.02 -11.76
C ARG A 177 7.66 -18.27 -11.05
N ALA A 178 7.74 -18.24 -9.71
CA ALA A 178 8.10 -19.41 -8.91
C ALA A 178 7.08 -20.54 -9.08
N LEU A 179 5.77 -20.22 -9.04
CA LEU A 179 4.69 -21.17 -9.33
C LEU A 179 4.80 -21.78 -10.73
N ALA A 180 5.17 -21.00 -11.73
CA ALA A 180 5.38 -21.46 -13.10
C ALA A 180 6.73 -22.20 -13.29
N GLY A 181 7.53 -22.43 -12.24
CA GLY A 181 8.87 -23.08 -12.34
C GLY A 181 9.93 -22.22 -13.03
N LYS A 182 9.67 -20.91 -13.17
CA LYS A 182 10.57 -19.96 -13.83
C LYS A 182 11.47 -19.27 -12.79
N ARG A 183 12.55 -18.63 -13.26
CA ARG A 183 13.41 -17.81 -12.41
C ARG A 183 12.64 -16.62 -11.84
N ALA A 184 12.74 -16.35 -10.53
CA ALA A 184 12.26 -15.11 -9.95
C ALA A 184 13.05 -13.92 -10.54
N GLN A 185 12.34 -12.85 -10.91
CA GLN A 185 12.97 -11.63 -11.39
C GLN A 185 13.08 -10.64 -10.24
N VAL A 186 14.30 -10.26 -9.91
CA VAL A 186 14.61 -9.28 -8.87
C VAL A 186 15.32 -8.07 -9.47
N LEU A 187 15.07 -6.90 -8.88
CA LEU A 187 15.63 -5.63 -9.32
C LEU A 187 16.77 -5.21 -8.40
N GLY A 188 17.80 -4.56 -8.96
CA GLY A 188 18.90 -3.99 -8.18
C GLY A 188 19.78 -5.05 -7.51
N ASN A 189 20.26 -4.75 -6.32
CA ASN A 189 21.11 -5.64 -5.53
C ASN A 189 20.24 -6.60 -4.67
N PRO A 190 20.23 -7.92 -4.95
CA PRO A 190 19.39 -8.86 -4.22
C PRO A 190 19.90 -9.19 -2.81
N ASP A 191 21.09 -8.72 -2.45
CA ASP A 191 21.79 -9.11 -1.21
C ASP A 191 21.80 -8.02 -0.13
N VAL A 192 21.07 -6.90 -0.36
CA VAL A 192 20.88 -5.88 0.67
C VAL A 192 19.60 -6.14 1.46
N PRO A 193 19.58 -5.84 2.78
CA PRO A 193 18.36 -5.96 3.61
C PRO A 193 17.24 -5.05 3.12
N HIS A 194 16.03 -5.59 3.05
CA HIS A 194 14.84 -4.89 2.60
C HIS A 194 13.63 -5.28 3.46
N SER A 195 12.97 -4.31 4.05
CA SER A 195 11.68 -4.53 4.72
C SER A 195 10.58 -4.67 3.68
N VAL A 196 9.79 -5.73 3.82
CA VAL A 196 8.60 -5.98 2.99
C VAL A 196 7.35 -5.97 3.86
N THR A 197 6.28 -5.38 3.37
CA THR A 197 5.02 -5.25 4.10
C THR A 197 4.01 -6.28 3.61
N TYR A 198 3.50 -7.12 4.50
CA TYR A 198 2.38 -7.99 4.17
C TYR A 198 1.09 -7.17 4.02
N ILE A 199 0.37 -7.32 2.91
CA ILE A 199 -0.78 -6.47 2.57
C ILE A 199 -1.91 -6.56 3.60
N GLU A 200 -2.11 -7.74 4.21
CA GLU A 200 -3.13 -7.93 5.23
C GLU A 200 -2.77 -7.21 6.54
N ASP A 201 -1.49 -7.18 6.92
CA ASP A 201 -1.02 -6.40 8.06
C ASP A 201 -1.10 -4.90 7.76
N PHE A 202 -0.84 -4.48 6.53
CA PHE A 202 -1.05 -3.08 6.13
C PHE A 202 -2.52 -2.67 6.29
N ALA A 203 -3.44 -3.49 5.79
CA ALA A 203 -4.87 -3.25 5.97
C ALA A 203 -5.25 -3.21 7.45
N ARG A 204 -4.81 -4.21 8.26
CA ARG A 204 -5.02 -4.25 9.70
C ARG A 204 -4.50 -3.00 10.41
N ALA A 205 -3.33 -2.50 9.98
CA ALA A 205 -2.77 -1.27 10.53
C ALA A 205 -3.65 -0.06 10.23
N LEU A 206 -4.13 0.10 8.98
CA LEU A 206 -5.04 1.19 8.65
C LEU A 206 -6.35 1.13 9.45
N LEU A 207 -6.89 -0.08 9.69
CA LEU A 207 -8.06 -0.26 10.53
C LEU A 207 -7.77 0.18 11.98
N THR A 208 -6.63 -0.25 12.53
CA THR A 208 -6.17 0.18 13.86
C THR A 208 -6.10 1.69 13.96
N LEU A 209 -5.49 2.37 12.96
CA LEU A 209 -5.41 3.83 12.94
C LEU A 209 -6.79 4.51 12.86
N GLY A 210 -7.75 3.91 12.17
CA GLY A 210 -9.13 4.39 12.09
C GLY A 210 -9.91 4.26 13.40
N GLU A 211 -9.62 3.24 14.17
CA GLU A 211 -10.30 2.94 15.45
C GLU A 211 -9.73 3.75 16.62
N ARG A 212 -8.43 4.09 16.60
CA ARG A 212 -7.69 4.65 17.73
C ARG A 212 -7.56 6.17 17.62
N GLN A 213 -7.95 6.90 18.69
CA GLN A 213 -7.85 8.38 18.72
C GLN A 213 -6.39 8.84 18.82
N GLU A 214 -5.56 8.12 19.55
CA GLU A 214 -4.14 8.39 19.71
C GLU A 214 -3.32 8.23 18.41
N ALA A 215 -3.92 7.66 17.36
CA ALA A 215 -3.32 7.54 16.05
C ALA A 215 -3.37 8.85 15.24
N LEU A 216 -4.33 9.72 15.57
CA LEU A 216 -4.60 10.92 14.77
C LEU A 216 -3.47 11.96 14.87
N GLY A 217 -3.30 12.75 13.81
CA GLY A 217 -2.29 13.79 13.70
C GLY A 217 -0.87 13.28 13.47
N ARG A 218 -0.70 12.01 13.10
CA ARG A 218 0.64 11.39 12.96
C ARG A 218 0.72 10.48 11.75
N ALA A 219 1.96 10.29 11.29
CA ALA A 219 2.33 9.19 10.42
C ALA A 219 2.86 8.03 11.27
N TRP A 220 2.56 6.82 10.83
CA TRP A 220 2.91 5.57 11.47
C TRP A 220 3.52 4.62 10.46
N HIS A 221 4.65 4.01 10.77
CA HIS A 221 5.13 2.88 10.00
C HIS A 221 4.30 1.64 10.35
N VAL A 222 3.72 1.00 9.34
CA VAL A 222 2.96 -0.23 9.58
C VAL A 222 3.91 -1.35 9.95
N PRO A 223 3.51 -2.29 10.81
CA PRO A 223 4.37 -3.39 11.23
C PRO A 223 4.92 -4.19 10.06
N ASN A 224 6.21 -4.44 10.10
CA ASN A 224 6.93 -5.33 9.21
C ASN A 224 7.66 -6.37 10.06
N ASP A 225 7.79 -7.59 9.53
CA ASP A 225 8.67 -8.59 10.12
C ASP A 225 10.15 -8.22 9.90
N GLU A 226 11.07 -8.98 10.44
CA GLU A 226 12.50 -8.75 10.29
C GLU A 226 12.90 -8.56 8.81
N PRO A 227 13.72 -7.55 8.49
CA PRO A 227 14.13 -7.30 7.11
C PRO A 227 14.96 -8.46 6.56
N VAL A 228 14.65 -8.88 5.36
CA VAL A 228 15.39 -9.93 4.65
C VAL A 228 15.97 -9.42 3.35
N THR A 229 17.01 -10.07 2.81
CA THR A 229 17.44 -9.76 1.45
C THR A 229 16.40 -10.21 0.44
N THR A 230 16.30 -9.53 -0.71
CA THR A 230 15.38 -9.95 -1.79
C THR A 230 15.68 -11.36 -2.27
N ARG A 231 16.97 -11.77 -2.21
CA ARG A 231 17.39 -13.17 -2.44
C ARG A 231 16.72 -14.10 -1.45
N ARG A 232 16.87 -13.84 -0.15
CA ARG A 232 16.29 -14.70 0.90
C ARG A 232 14.77 -14.75 0.81
N PHE A 233 14.12 -13.63 0.54
CA PHE A 233 12.68 -13.59 0.28
C PHE A 233 12.27 -14.51 -0.86
N ALA A 234 12.96 -14.44 -2.00
CA ALA A 234 12.69 -15.31 -3.14
C ALA A 234 12.95 -16.80 -2.80
N GLU A 235 14.04 -17.10 -2.07
CA GLU A 235 14.34 -18.46 -1.60
C GLU A 235 13.19 -19.01 -0.75
N MET A 236 12.68 -18.25 0.22
CA MET A 236 11.54 -18.65 1.06
C MET A 236 10.29 -18.96 0.22
N VAL A 237 10.01 -18.20 -0.83
CA VAL A 237 8.90 -18.48 -1.75
C VAL A 237 9.09 -19.80 -2.50
N PHE A 238 10.32 -20.10 -2.96
CA PHE A 238 10.62 -21.36 -3.62
C PHE A 238 10.61 -22.55 -2.65
N GLU A 239 11.11 -22.38 -1.42
CA GLU A 239 11.06 -23.36 -0.34
C GLU A 239 9.62 -23.77 -0.02
N GLU A 240 8.70 -22.80 0.10
CA GLU A 240 7.26 -23.05 0.30
C GLU A 240 6.64 -23.88 -0.83
N LEU A 241 7.21 -23.80 -2.03
CA LEU A 241 6.80 -24.60 -3.19
C LEU A 241 7.53 -25.94 -3.32
N GLY A 242 8.43 -26.29 -2.39
CA GLY A 242 9.28 -27.47 -2.46
C GLY A 242 10.26 -27.45 -3.65
N ARG A 243 10.73 -26.26 -4.07
CA ARG A 243 11.56 -26.07 -5.26
C ARG A 243 12.88 -25.39 -4.93
N ARG A 244 13.91 -25.65 -5.75
CA ARG A 244 15.17 -24.90 -5.65
C ARG A 244 15.01 -23.51 -6.25
N ALA A 245 15.43 -22.50 -5.49
CA ALA A 245 15.38 -21.10 -5.92
C ALA A 245 16.27 -20.86 -7.15
N ARG A 246 15.74 -20.09 -8.09
CA ARG A 246 16.44 -19.60 -9.28
C ARG A 246 16.12 -18.12 -9.45
N LEU A 247 17.14 -17.27 -9.45
CA LEU A 247 16.99 -15.83 -9.59
C LEU A 247 17.52 -15.35 -10.94
N GLN A 248 16.89 -14.30 -11.43
CA GLN A 248 17.37 -13.50 -12.56
C GLN A 248 17.39 -12.04 -12.10
N VAL A 249 18.56 -11.48 -11.92
CA VAL A 249 18.75 -10.11 -11.49
C VAL A 249 18.69 -9.19 -12.72
N THR A 250 17.87 -8.13 -12.63
CA THR A 250 17.84 -7.06 -13.63
C THR A 250 18.70 -5.91 -13.09
N PRO A 251 19.87 -5.64 -13.68
CA PRO A 251 20.76 -4.63 -13.16
C PRO A 251 20.21 -3.22 -13.47
N ARG A 252 20.60 -2.25 -12.63
CA ARG A 252 20.15 -0.86 -12.73
C ARG A 252 20.37 -0.24 -14.10
N TRP A 253 21.51 -0.50 -14.74
CA TRP A 253 21.82 0.08 -16.07
C TRP A 253 20.82 -0.35 -17.15
N ALA A 254 20.33 -1.59 -17.08
CA ALA A 254 19.32 -2.09 -18.02
C ALA A 254 17.96 -1.39 -17.84
N LEU A 255 17.57 -1.12 -16.60
CA LEU A 255 16.35 -0.35 -16.28
C LEU A 255 16.50 1.11 -16.70
N ALA A 256 17.68 1.72 -16.47
CA ALA A 256 17.95 3.09 -16.90
C ALA A 256 17.88 3.23 -18.43
N LEU A 257 18.45 2.28 -19.17
CA LEU A 257 18.38 2.26 -20.64
C LEU A 257 16.92 2.10 -21.14
N ALA A 258 16.16 1.17 -20.57
CA ALA A 258 14.75 0.99 -20.91
C ALA A 258 13.91 2.23 -20.57
N GLY A 259 14.23 2.94 -19.50
CA GLY A 259 13.57 4.18 -19.08
C GLY A 259 13.76 5.38 -20.01
N LEU A 260 14.72 5.31 -20.97
CA LEU A 260 14.85 6.32 -22.01
C LEU A 260 13.67 6.28 -23.00
N PHE A 261 13.08 5.09 -23.18
CA PHE A 261 12.03 4.85 -24.18
C PHE A 261 10.63 4.71 -23.56
N ASP A 262 10.54 4.38 -22.25
CA ASP A 262 9.26 4.21 -21.56
C ASP A 262 9.19 5.10 -20.29
N PRO A 263 8.29 6.11 -20.27
CA PRO A 263 8.09 6.98 -19.11
C PRO A 263 7.70 6.22 -17.83
N ARG A 264 7.07 5.04 -17.95
CA ARG A 264 6.68 4.21 -16.79
C ARG A 264 7.93 3.60 -16.15
N ILE A 265 8.85 3.07 -16.96
CA ILE A 265 10.12 2.53 -16.47
C ILE A 265 10.98 3.65 -15.91
N ARG A 266 11.04 4.82 -16.56
CA ARG A 266 11.76 5.99 -16.05
C ARG A 266 11.27 6.42 -14.68
N ALA A 267 9.95 6.46 -14.47
CA ALA A 267 9.39 6.77 -13.16
C ALA A 267 9.80 5.75 -12.07
N LEU A 268 9.93 4.45 -12.42
CA LEU A 268 10.42 3.42 -11.51
C LEU A 268 11.90 3.60 -11.17
N THR A 269 12.73 4.09 -12.11
CA THR A 269 14.17 4.28 -11.85
C THR A 269 14.46 5.31 -10.76
N GLU A 270 13.54 6.22 -10.50
CA GLU A 270 13.63 7.18 -9.40
C GLU A 270 13.77 6.49 -8.03
N GLN A 271 13.15 5.31 -7.88
CA GLN A 271 13.09 4.60 -6.60
C GLN A 271 14.09 3.44 -6.48
N LEU A 272 14.98 3.26 -7.46
CA LEU A 272 15.95 2.15 -7.43
C LEU A 272 16.94 2.20 -6.27
N TYR A 273 17.10 3.35 -5.61
CA TYR A 273 17.90 3.42 -4.39
C TYR A 273 17.39 2.49 -3.29
N GLN A 274 16.10 2.18 -3.24
CA GLN A 274 15.50 1.28 -2.25
C GLN A 274 15.95 -0.18 -2.41
N VAL A 275 16.28 -0.59 -3.64
CA VAL A 275 16.73 -1.96 -3.94
C VAL A 275 18.25 -2.08 -4.10
N ASP A 276 18.99 -0.97 -4.04
CA ASP A 276 20.46 -0.94 -4.13
C ASP A 276 21.14 -0.70 -2.78
N ARG A 277 20.39 -0.33 -1.74
CA ARG A 277 20.87 -0.02 -0.39
C ARG A 277 20.00 -0.72 0.65
N PRO A 278 20.46 -0.89 1.88
CA PRO A 278 19.61 -1.31 2.98
C PRO A 278 18.36 -0.42 3.06
N TRP A 279 17.20 -1.04 3.06
CA TRP A 279 15.90 -0.39 3.17
C TRP A 279 15.14 -1.00 4.35
N VAL A 280 15.54 -0.59 5.55
CA VAL A 280 15.09 -1.16 6.82
C VAL A 280 14.14 -0.19 7.51
N VAL A 281 12.90 -0.61 7.69
CA VAL A 281 11.84 0.18 8.31
C VAL A 281 11.70 -0.20 9.77
N ASP A 282 11.77 0.77 10.66
CA ASP A 282 11.47 0.60 12.07
C ASP A 282 9.97 0.86 12.30
N SER A 283 9.22 -0.17 12.67
CA SER A 283 7.81 -0.11 13.04
C SER A 283 7.57 -0.21 14.55
N SER A 284 8.62 -0.20 15.35
CA SER A 284 8.55 -0.43 16.81
C SER A 284 7.65 0.58 17.54
N LYS A 285 7.53 1.80 17.04
CA LYS A 285 6.63 2.83 17.58
C LYS A 285 5.16 2.39 17.47
N PHE A 286 4.76 1.88 16.32
CA PHE A 286 3.43 1.33 16.09
C PHE A 286 3.17 0.14 17.01
N GLU A 287 4.10 -0.81 17.06
CA GLU A 287 3.99 -2.04 17.86
C GLU A 287 3.82 -1.75 19.35
N ARG A 288 4.64 -0.83 19.90
CA ARG A 288 4.53 -0.42 21.30
C ARG A 288 3.22 0.31 21.60
N THR A 289 2.72 1.12 20.65
CA THR A 289 1.51 1.93 20.88
C THR A 289 0.24 1.10 20.77
N PHE A 290 0.17 0.18 19.80
CA PHE A 290 -1.06 -0.55 19.50
C PHE A 290 -1.02 -2.03 19.88
N GLY A 291 0.10 -2.54 20.40
CA GLY A 291 0.19 -3.82 21.06
C GLY A 291 0.17 -5.05 20.15
N TRP A 292 0.52 -4.90 18.85
CA TRP A 292 0.63 -6.05 17.94
C TRP A 292 1.79 -5.90 16.95
N LYS A 293 2.28 -7.05 16.48
CA LYS A 293 3.40 -7.20 15.55
C LYS A 293 2.93 -7.71 14.20
N ALA A 294 3.79 -7.59 13.20
CA ALA A 294 3.57 -8.17 11.89
C ALA A 294 3.37 -9.68 11.93
N THR A 295 2.66 -10.19 10.97
CA THR A 295 2.58 -11.63 10.69
C THR A 295 3.99 -12.15 10.36
N PRO A 296 4.43 -13.28 10.93
CA PRO A 296 5.72 -13.88 10.58
C PRO A 296 5.86 -14.05 9.07
N LEU A 297 7.00 -13.66 8.52
CA LEU A 297 7.22 -13.60 7.08
C LEU A 297 6.94 -14.95 6.38
N ALA A 298 7.31 -16.06 7.02
CA ALA A 298 7.04 -17.39 6.49
C ALA A 298 5.54 -17.69 6.34
N ASP A 299 4.72 -17.26 7.31
CA ASP A 299 3.26 -17.46 7.27
C ASP A 299 2.61 -16.54 6.22
N ALA A 300 3.08 -15.30 6.11
CA ALA A 300 2.63 -14.35 5.10
C ALA A 300 2.97 -14.85 3.67
N ILE A 301 4.17 -15.40 3.47
CA ILE A 301 4.58 -16.03 2.21
C ILE A 301 3.69 -17.23 1.88
N ARG A 302 3.45 -18.12 2.84
CA ARG A 302 2.57 -19.31 2.67
C ARG A 302 1.18 -18.90 2.23
N ALA A 303 0.57 -17.92 2.90
CA ALA A 303 -0.74 -17.40 2.54
C ALA A 303 -0.75 -16.79 1.13
N THR A 304 0.32 -16.07 0.76
CA THR A 304 0.47 -15.46 -0.56
C THR A 304 0.61 -16.51 -1.66
N VAL A 305 1.44 -17.54 -1.45
CA VAL A 305 1.60 -18.68 -2.37
C VAL A 305 0.27 -19.39 -2.59
N ALA A 306 -0.49 -19.65 -1.52
CA ALA A 306 -1.82 -20.27 -1.60
C ALA A 306 -2.78 -19.43 -2.45
N TRP A 307 -2.79 -18.11 -2.27
CA TRP A 307 -3.61 -17.21 -3.06
C TRP A 307 -3.23 -17.21 -4.55
N PHE A 308 -1.93 -17.09 -4.89
CA PHE A 308 -1.45 -17.14 -6.28
C PHE A 308 -1.76 -18.47 -6.94
N ASN A 309 -1.65 -19.59 -6.21
CA ASN A 309 -1.97 -20.94 -6.72
C ASN A 309 -3.45 -21.06 -7.06
N LYS A 310 -4.35 -20.64 -6.16
CA LYS A 310 -5.79 -20.61 -6.38
C LYS A 310 -6.17 -19.73 -7.58
N SER A 311 -5.53 -18.57 -7.70
CA SER A 311 -5.78 -17.62 -8.79
C SER A 311 -5.28 -18.12 -10.15
N ALA A 312 -4.25 -18.97 -10.19
CA ALA A 312 -3.75 -19.58 -11.42
C ALA A 312 -4.65 -20.71 -11.92
N GLY A 313 -5.24 -21.50 -11.00
CA GLY A 313 -6.16 -22.59 -11.34
C GLY A 313 -7.59 -22.15 -11.69
N GLY A 314 -8.00 -20.97 -11.28
CA GLY A 314 -9.37 -20.47 -11.40
C GLY A 314 -9.67 -19.54 -12.58
N GLY A 315 -8.75 -19.33 -13.52
CA GLY A 315 -9.00 -18.57 -14.75
C GLY A 315 -9.50 -17.13 -14.52
N ILE A 316 -9.04 -16.44 -13.48
CA ILE A 316 -9.40 -15.03 -13.21
C ILE A 316 -8.79 -14.16 -14.31
N ARG A 317 -9.65 -13.60 -15.18
CA ARG A 317 -9.25 -12.65 -16.22
C ARG A 317 -8.62 -11.40 -15.58
N PRO A 318 -7.53 -10.85 -16.17
CA PRO A 318 -7.02 -9.55 -15.75
C PRO A 318 -8.08 -8.48 -16.03
N GLY A 319 -8.45 -7.73 -15.01
CA GLY A 319 -9.29 -6.53 -15.12
C GLY A 319 -8.42 -5.31 -15.42
#